data_f90b94c78a7d7c6185cf517314bee96e
#
_entry.id   f90b94c78a7d7c6185cf517314bee96e
#
_cell.length_a   1.000
_cell.length_b   1.000
_cell.length_c   1.000
_cell.angle_alpha   90.00
_cell.angle_beta   90.00
_cell.angle_gamma   90.00
#
_symmetry.space_group_name_H-M   'P 1'
#
loop_
_entity.id
_entity.type
_entity.pdbx_description
1 polymer ?
#
loop_
_entity_poly.entity_id
_entity_poly.type
_entity_poly.pdbx_seq_one_letter_code
_entity_poly.pdbx_strand_id
1 'polypeptide(L)'
;TACNTLVQEGMVIYTNSPKVRHARRCNVQLLLSQHDCECAYCSRSGNCELQKVSNELGITALPYEKKVTYIPWNQQFPLIRESNKCIKCMRCIQICDKVQDLRVWDVQKTGSRTTVNVSFNRSIEEAECSLCGQCITHCPVNALHVLEDSERAIDAFSDPDRITIVQIAP
;
A
#
# COMPACT_ATOMS: atom_id res chain seq x y z
N THR A 1 0.40 15.01 13.65
CA THR A 1 1.33 14.62 12.56
C THR A 1 1.48 15.76 11.56
N ALA A 2 2.61 15.83 10.87
CA ALA A 2 2.90 16.91 9.92
C ALA A 2 1.88 17.00 8.76
N CYS A 3 1.24 15.91 8.40
CA CYS A 3 0.27 15.86 7.30
C CYS A 3 -1.11 16.46 7.63
N ASN A 4 -1.41 16.69 8.92
CA ASN A 4 -2.71 17.22 9.36
C ASN A 4 -2.59 18.33 10.43
N THR A 5 -1.39 18.88 10.62
CA THR A 5 -1.16 19.99 11.55
C THR A 5 -1.12 21.28 10.76
N LEU A 6 -2.04 22.20 11.06
CA LEU A 6 -2.04 23.53 10.46
C LEU A 6 -0.81 24.32 10.92
N VAL A 7 -0.16 24.97 9.99
CA VAL A 7 0.96 25.87 10.29
C VAL A 7 0.44 27.19 10.87
N GLN A 8 1.20 27.75 11.82
CA GLN A 8 0.88 29.02 12.48
C GLN A 8 2.10 29.92 12.46
N GLU A 9 1.89 31.23 12.49
CA GLU A 9 2.96 32.21 12.60
C GLU A 9 3.77 32.00 13.89
N GLY A 10 5.09 32.11 13.81
CA GLY A 10 6.00 31.87 14.95
C GLY A 10 6.27 30.37 15.28
N MET A 11 5.70 29.43 14.53
CA MET A 11 5.98 28.02 14.74
C MET A 11 7.43 27.67 14.39
N VAL A 12 8.12 27.00 15.34
CA VAL A 12 9.48 26.50 15.13
C VAL A 12 9.43 24.99 14.86
N ILE A 13 9.95 24.57 13.71
CA ILE A 13 9.89 23.17 13.26
C ILE A 13 11.29 22.57 13.16
N TYR A 14 11.51 21.47 13.87
CA TYR A 14 12.75 20.70 13.80
C TYR A 14 12.51 19.44 12.95
N THR A 15 13.26 19.31 11.85
CA THR A 15 13.12 18.18 10.93
C THR A 15 14.12 17.05 11.18
N ASN A 16 15.24 17.31 11.87
CA ASN A 16 16.32 16.33 12.04
C ASN A 16 17.04 16.41 13.41
N SER A 17 16.33 16.84 14.47
CA SER A 17 16.92 16.79 15.83
C SER A 17 17.03 15.32 16.31
N PRO A 18 17.88 15.04 17.31
CA PRO A 18 18.00 13.70 17.92
C PRO A 18 16.64 13.13 18.37
N LYS A 19 15.78 13.98 18.95
CA LYS A 19 14.42 13.60 19.37
C LYS A 19 13.55 13.20 18.18
N VAL A 20 13.61 13.96 17.07
CA VAL A 20 12.86 13.66 15.84
C VAL A 20 13.35 12.36 15.20
N ARG A 21 14.67 12.16 15.12
CA ARG A 21 15.26 10.91 14.60
C ARG A 21 14.86 9.70 15.44
N HIS A 22 14.87 9.81 16.76
CA HIS A 22 14.41 8.75 17.65
C HIS A 22 12.94 8.41 17.43
N ALA A 23 12.06 9.43 17.40
CA ALA A 23 10.63 9.23 17.15
C ALA A 23 10.35 8.59 15.78
N ARG A 24 11.05 9.02 14.72
CA ARG A 24 10.95 8.41 13.38
C ARG A 24 11.37 6.96 13.40
N ARG A 25 12.50 6.64 14.07
CA ARG A 25 12.99 5.28 14.19
C ARG A 25 11.97 4.36 14.88
N CYS A 26 11.42 4.78 16.01
CA CYS A 26 10.37 4.03 16.71
C CYS A 26 9.13 3.81 15.84
N ASN A 27 8.66 4.85 15.14
CA ASN A 27 7.48 4.73 14.27
C ASN A 27 7.73 3.77 13.11
N VAL A 28 8.88 3.82 12.46
CA VAL A 28 9.20 2.91 11.35
C VAL A 28 9.38 1.48 11.86
N GLN A 29 9.99 1.26 13.02
CA GLN A 29 10.08 -0.05 13.65
C GLN A 29 8.70 -0.64 13.99
N LEU A 30 7.74 0.19 14.45
CA LEU A 30 6.35 -0.22 14.67
C LEU A 30 5.65 -0.59 13.35
N LEU A 31 5.88 0.16 12.27
CA LEU A 31 5.37 -0.18 10.93
C LEU A 31 5.93 -1.52 10.46
N LEU A 32 7.25 -1.72 10.57
CA LEU A 32 7.92 -2.96 10.17
C LEU A 32 7.47 -4.18 10.98
N SER A 33 7.09 -4.00 12.25
CA SER A 33 6.54 -5.08 13.07
C SER A 33 5.18 -5.60 12.60
N GLN A 34 4.46 -4.81 11.81
CA GLN A 34 3.15 -5.16 11.23
C GLN A 34 3.21 -5.36 9.71
N HIS A 35 4.38 -5.23 9.11
CA HIS A 35 4.60 -5.35 7.68
C HIS A 35 5.24 -6.69 7.33
N ASP A 36 4.78 -7.31 6.26
CA ASP A 36 5.46 -8.46 5.68
C ASP A 36 6.71 -7.99 4.94
N CYS A 37 7.87 -8.34 5.51
CA CYS A 37 9.16 -7.86 5.04
C CYS A 37 9.82 -8.80 4.02
N GLU A 38 9.07 -9.63 3.30
CA GLU A 38 9.59 -10.49 2.23
C GLU A 38 9.98 -9.69 0.99
N CYS A 39 10.94 -8.79 1.15
CA CYS A 39 11.33 -7.84 0.12
C CYS A 39 11.90 -8.49 -1.15
N ALA A 40 12.51 -9.68 -1.04
CA ALA A 40 13.07 -10.38 -2.19
C ALA A 40 12.01 -10.79 -3.23
N TYR A 41 10.78 -11.04 -2.78
CA TYR A 41 9.64 -11.40 -3.64
C TYR A 41 8.66 -10.25 -3.88
N CYS A 42 9.01 -9.05 -3.43
CA CYS A 42 8.14 -7.88 -3.56
C CYS A 42 8.44 -7.11 -4.85
N SER A 43 7.44 -6.87 -5.67
CA SER A 43 7.58 -6.09 -6.91
C SER A 43 8.00 -4.63 -6.70
N ARG A 44 7.93 -4.12 -5.46
CA ARG A 44 8.45 -2.81 -5.04
C ARG A 44 9.87 -2.87 -4.48
N SER A 45 10.54 -4.01 -4.47
CA SER A 45 11.93 -4.11 -4.00
C SER A 45 12.83 -3.13 -4.76
N GLY A 46 13.64 -2.36 -4.03
CA GLY A 46 14.48 -1.29 -4.60
C GLY A 46 13.75 0.03 -4.93
N ASN A 47 12.41 0.03 -4.99
CA ASN A 47 11.59 1.23 -5.21
C ASN A 47 10.45 1.32 -4.18
N CYS A 48 10.77 1.12 -2.91
CA CYS A 48 9.83 1.12 -1.80
C CYS A 48 10.18 2.22 -0.79
N GLU A 49 9.22 3.10 -0.51
CA GLU A 49 9.41 4.19 0.46
C GLU A 49 9.73 3.67 1.88
N LEU A 50 9.14 2.53 2.28
CA LEU A 50 9.43 1.94 3.58
C LEU A 50 10.86 1.41 3.65
N GLN A 51 11.37 0.73 2.61
CA GLN A 51 12.76 0.30 2.54
C GLN A 51 13.71 1.50 2.61
N LYS A 52 13.45 2.54 1.82
CA LYS A 52 14.26 3.76 1.78
C LYS A 52 14.37 4.40 3.15
N VAL A 53 13.24 4.69 3.80
CA VAL A 53 13.21 5.33 5.13
C VAL A 53 13.84 4.43 6.20
N SER A 54 13.64 3.11 6.13
CA SER A 54 14.26 2.14 7.03
C SER A 54 15.79 2.17 6.93
N ASN A 55 16.34 2.21 5.72
CA ASN A 55 17.77 2.30 5.46
C ASN A 55 18.36 3.64 5.92
N GLU A 56 17.69 4.76 5.61
CA GLU A 56 18.10 6.11 6.05
C GLU A 56 18.17 6.25 7.59
N LEU A 57 17.29 5.55 8.30
CA LEU A 57 17.26 5.53 9.77
C LEU A 57 18.18 4.47 10.38
N GLY A 58 18.86 3.66 9.57
CA GLY A 58 19.77 2.60 10.02
C GLY A 58 19.06 1.55 10.88
N ILE A 59 17.87 1.11 10.47
CA ILE A 59 17.12 0.10 11.22
C ILE A 59 17.63 -1.28 10.84
N THR A 60 18.32 -1.93 11.75
CA THR A 60 18.90 -3.28 11.59
C THR A 60 18.26 -4.32 12.50
N ALA A 61 17.41 -3.89 13.45
CA ALA A 61 16.73 -4.76 14.39
C ALA A 61 15.35 -4.23 14.74
N LEU A 62 14.43 -5.14 15.01
CA LEU A 62 13.05 -4.82 15.43
C LEU A 62 12.91 -5.20 16.92
N PRO A 63 12.71 -4.22 17.82
CA PRO A 63 12.51 -4.49 19.26
C PRO A 63 11.07 -4.92 19.57
N TYR A 64 10.17 -4.88 18.60
CA TYR A 64 8.76 -5.20 18.74
C TYR A 64 8.45 -6.59 18.17
N GLU A 65 7.53 -7.30 18.82
CA GLU A 65 6.99 -8.56 18.31
C GLU A 65 6.35 -8.35 16.94
N LYS A 66 6.67 -9.25 15.99
CA LYS A 66 6.09 -9.21 14.63
C LYS A 66 4.66 -9.73 14.67
N LYS A 67 3.68 -8.88 14.27
CA LYS A 67 2.25 -9.19 14.21
C LYS A 67 1.68 -8.79 12.85
N VAL A 68 1.86 -9.65 11.88
CA VAL A 68 1.34 -9.43 10.52
C VAL A 68 -0.10 -9.93 10.44
N THR A 69 -0.99 -9.13 9.86
CA THR A 69 -2.40 -9.48 9.69
C THR A 69 -2.71 -9.68 8.21
N TYR A 70 -3.25 -10.85 7.88
CA TYR A 70 -3.73 -11.18 6.55
C TYR A 70 -5.25 -11.04 6.51
N ILE A 71 -5.75 -10.31 5.52
CA ILE A 71 -7.18 -10.20 5.24
C ILE A 71 -7.41 -10.79 3.85
N PRO A 72 -8.32 -11.76 3.70
CA PRO A 72 -8.63 -12.37 2.41
C PRO A 72 -8.99 -11.32 1.35
N TRP A 73 -8.57 -11.57 0.13
CA TRP A 73 -8.85 -10.73 -1.03
C TRP A 73 -9.16 -11.61 -2.25
N ASN A 74 -10.01 -11.15 -3.14
CA ASN A 74 -10.27 -11.84 -4.40
C ASN A 74 -9.04 -11.76 -5.31
N GLN A 75 -8.35 -12.89 -5.50
CA GLN A 75 -7.14 -12.99 -6.30
C GLN A 75 -7.41 -13.00 -7.83
N GLN A 76 -8.66 -12.95 -8.26
CA GLN A 76 -9.05 -12.87 -9.68
C GLN A 76 -9.48 -11.45 -10.08
N PHE A 77 -9.60 -10.55 -9.11
CA PHE A 77 -9.93 -9.15 -9.39
C PHE A 77 -8.70 -8.42 -9.95
N PRO A 78 -8.85 -7.53 -10.96
CA PRO A 78 -7.71 -6.83 -11.58
C PRO A 78 -6.85 -6.00 -10.63
N LEU A 79 -7.42 -5.55 -9.51
CA LEU A 79 -6.75 -4.86 -8.43
C LEU A 79 -6.52 -5.83 -7.26
N ILE A 80 -5.27 -6.08 -6.93
CA ILE A 80 -4.89 -6.91 -5.79
C ILE A 80 -4.58 -6.05 -4.57
N ARG A 81 -5.00 -6.51 -3.40
CA ARG A 81 -4.71 -5.90 -2.12
C ARG A 81 -4.06 -6.90 -1.16
N GLU A 82 -2.88 -6.57 -0.70
CA GLU A 82 -2.15 -7.30 0.33
C GLU A 82 -2.15 -6.50 1.64
N SER A 83 -3.05 -6.87 2.56
CA SER A 83 -3.22 -6.18 3.85
C SER A 83 -1.97 -6.22 4.72
N ASN A 84 -1.19 -7.31 4.62
CA ASN A 84 0.06 -7.57 5.31
C ASN A 84 1.20 -6.63 4.90
N LYS A 85 1.10 -5.99 3.74
CA LYS A 85 2.06 -4.98 3.25
C LYS A 85 1.60 -3.53 3.49
N CYS A 86 0.39 -3.32 4.00
CA CYS A 86 -0.18 -1.98 4.17
C CYS A 86 0.43 -1.24 5.37
N ILE A 87 1.04 -0.06 5.13
CA ILE A 87 1.57 0.83 6.16
C ILE A 87 0.57 1.86 6.68
N LYS A 88 -0.69 1.75 6.28
CA LYS A 88 -1.80 2.59 6.78
C LYS A 88 -1.58 4.10 6.54
N CYS A 89 -0.97 4.45 5.41
CA CYS A 89 -0.67 5.84 5.05
C CYS A 89 -1.88 6.64 4.53
N MET A 90 -3.01 5.98 4.29
CA MET A 90 -4.29 6.54 3.82
C MET A 90 -4.25 7.22 2.45
N ARG A 91 -3.16 7.11 1.67
CA ARG A 91 -3.05 7.75 0.35
C ARG A 91 -4.10 7.22 -0.64
N CYS A 92 -4.38 5.91 -0.62
CA CYS A 92 -5.42 5.29 -1.47
C CYS A 92 -6.82 5.81 -1.14
N ILE A 93 -7.13 6.07 0.13
CA ILE A 93 -8.39 6.70 0.56
C ILE A 93 -8.47 8.11 0.01
N GLN A 94 -7.43 8.92 0.24
CA GLN A 94 -7.43 10.32 -0.19
C GLN A 94 -7.57 10.48 -1.70
N ILE A 95 -6.83 9.70 -2.50
CA ILE A 95 -6.93 9.81 -3.96
C ILE A 95 -8.28 9.33 -4.48
N CYS A 96 -8.84 8.27 -3.89
CA CYS A 96 -10.13 7.72 -4.29
C CYS A 96 -11.29 8.63 -3.89
N ASP A 97 -11.25 9.24 -2.69
CA ASP A 97 -12.30 10.15 -2.20
C ASP A 97 -12.19 11.55 -2.81
N LYS A 98 -10.99 12.17 -2.81
CA LYS A 98 -10.85 13.60 -3.15
C LYS A 98 -10.64 13.88 -4.63
N VAL A 99 -10.14 12.92 -5.39
CA VAL A 99 -9.82 13.11 -6.81
C VAL A 99 -10.74 12.31 -7.70
N GLN A 100 -11.04 11.05 -7.32
CA GLN A 100 -11.93 10.18 -8.10
C GLN A 100 -13.40 10.25 -7.68
N ASP A 101 -13.69 10.78 -6.48
CA ASP A 101 -15.04 10.86 -5.86
C ASP A 101 -15.79 9.51 -5.77
N LEU A 102 -15.04 8.40 -5.66
CA LEU A 102 -15.60 7.05 -5.65
C LEU A 102 -15.73 6.44 -4.24
N ARG A 103 -14.88 6.84 -3.29
CA ARG A 103 -14.89 6.39 -1.89
C ARG A 103 -14.86 4.88 -1.70
N VAL A 104 -14.13 4.18 -2.57
CA VAL A 104 -13.99 2.72 -2.49
C VAL A 104 -13.27 2.27 -1.21
N TRP A 105 -12.29 3.06 -0.75
CA TRP A 105 -11.43 2.72 0.39
C TRP A 105 -11.80 3.50 1.64
N ASP A 106 -11.76 2.82 2.79
CA ASP A 106 -11.96 3.44 4.11
C ASP A 106 -11.08 2.81 5.19
N VAL A 107 -10.98 3.50 6.33
CA VAL A 107 -10.31 3.03 7.54
C VAL A 107 -11.26 2.16 8.33
N GLN A 108 -10.80 0.98 8.69
CA GLN A 108 -11.55 0.07 9.54
C GLN A 108 -10.76 -0.27 10.80
N LYS A 109 -11.49 -0.56 11.88
CA LYS A 109 -10.94 -0.90 13.19
C LYS A 109 -10.14 0.26 13.79
N THR A 110 -9.58 0.08 14.99
CA THR A 110 -8.86 1.11 15.74
C THR A 110 -7.59 0.56 16.37
N GLY A 111 -6.69 1.47 16.75
CA GLY A 111 -5.42 1.13 17.41
C GLY A 111 -4.52 0.25 16.54
N SER A 112 -3.89 -0.76 17.13
CA SER A 112 -3.01 -1.69 16.41
C SER A 112 -3.72 -2.51 15.33
N ARG A 113 -5.04 -2.64 15.43
CA ARG A 113 -5.86 -3.37 14.45
C ARG A 113 -6.34 -2.51 13.27
N THR A 114 -6.02 -1.21 13.27
CA THR A 114 -6.38 -0.32 12.15
C THR A 114 -5.93 -0.93 10.82
N THR A 115 -6.82 -0.92 9.86
CA THR A 115 -6.54 -1.37 8.49
C THR A 115 -7.27 -0.48 7.49
N VAL A 116 -6.79 -0.43 6.26
CA VAL A 116 -7.50 0.16 5.13
C VAL A 116 -8.18 -0.97 4.39
N ASN A 117 -9.46 -0.87 4.14
CA ASN A 117 -10.24 -1.89 3.42
C ASN A 117 -11.32 -1.22 2.57
N VAL A 118 -12.10 -2.02 1.86
CA VAL A 118 -13.26 -1.54 1.09
C VAL A 118 -14.30 -0.97 2.05
N SER A 119 -14.84 0.18 1.70
CA SER A 119 -15.84 0.90 2.50
C SER A 119 -17.06 0.02 2.80
N PHE A 120 -17.61 0.18 4.00
CA PHE A 120 -18.80 -0.55 4.48
C PHE A 120 -18.63 -2.08 4.56
N ASN A 121 -17.40 -2.60 4.61
CA ASN A 121 -17.09 -4.05 4.59
C ASN A 121 -17.65 -4.78 3.35
N ARG A 122 -17.86 -4.08 2.25
CA ARG A 122 -18.26 -4.69 0.97
C ARG A 122 -17.10 -5.44 0.34
N SER A 123 -17.39 -6.33 -0.59
CA SER A 123 -16.38 -6.85 -1.50
C SER A 123 -15.94 -5.77 -2.50
N ILE A 124 -14.81 -5.95 -3.15
CA ILE A 124 -14.31 -4.96 -4.13
C ILE A 124 -15.21 -4.91 -5.37
N GLU A 125 -15.83 -6.02 -5.71
CA GLU A 125 -16.78 -6.13 -6.82
C GLU A 125 -18.05 -5.30 -6.57
N GLU A 126 -18.49 -5.23 -5.30
CA GLU A 126 -19.67 -4.48 -4.89
C GLU A 126 -19.37 -2.98 -4.66
N ALA A 127 -18.11 -2.58 -4.68
CA ALA A 127 -17.68 -1.23 -4.32
C ALA A 127 -17.71 -0.24 -5.49
N GLU A 128 -18.21 -0.64 -6.66
CA GLU A 128 -18.29 0.19 -7.88
C GLU A 128 -16.96 0.83 -8.24
N CYS A 129 -15.87 0.07 -8.11
CA CYS A 129 -14.52 0.52 -8.44
C CYS A 129 -14.39 0.73 -9.96
N SER A 130 -13.98 1.93 -10.39
CA SER A 130 -13.78 2.25 -11.82
C SER A 130 -12.49 1.65 -12.41
N LEU A 131 -11.70 0.92 -11.64
CA LEU A 131 -10.41 0.33 -12.04
C LEU A 131 -9.39 1.38 -12.58
N CYS A 132 -9.48 2.63 -12.15
CA CYS A 132 -8.62 3.72 -12.62
C CYS A 132 -7.13 3.58 -12.22
N GLY A 133 -6.77 2.65 -11.32
CA GLY A 133 -5.40 2.38 -10.89
C GLY A 133 -4.74 3.45 -10.00
N GLN A 134 -5.39 4.58 -9.72
CA GLN A 134 -4.80 5.69 -8.98
C GLN A 134 -4.35 5.29 -7.56
N CYS A 135 -5.07 4.42 -6.90
CA CYS A 135 -4.69 3.90 -5.58
C CYS A 135 -3.40 3.05 -5.63
N ILE A 136 -3.12 2.37 -6.74
CA ILE A 136 -1.89 1.60 -6.97
C ILE A 136 -0.70 2.55 -7.11
N THR A 137 -0.81 3.57 -7.99
CA THR A 137 0.27 4.53 -8.24
C THR A 137 0.66 5.34 -7.01
N HIS A 138 -0.31 5.61 -6.13
CA HIS A 138 -0.10 6.35 -4.88
C HIS A 138 0.29 5.47 -3.70
N CYS A 139 0.26 4.13 -3.84
CA CYS A 139 0.72 3.23 -2.79
C CYS A 139 2.24 3.28 -2.65
N PRO A 140 2.80 3.70 -1.49
CA PRO A 140 4.25 3.86 -1.32
C PRO A 140 4.99 2.52 -1.09
N VAL A 141 4.22 1.47 -0.90
CA VAL A 141 4.67 0.07 -0.73
C VAL A 141 3.92 -0.81 -1.74
N ASN A 142 3.95 -2.12 -1.62
CA ASN A 142 3.22 -3.01 -2.54
C ASN A 142 1.90 -3.53 -1.97
N ALA A 143 1.21 -2.74 -1.15
CA ALA A 143 -0.07 -3.17 -0.56
C ALA A 143 -1.23 -3.15 -1.57
N LEU A 144 -1.11 -2.38 -2.65
CA LEU A 144 -2.03 -2.34 -3.78
C LEU A 144 -1.21 -2.48 -5.06
N HIS A 145 -1.57 -3.44 -5.90
CA HIS A 145 -0.92 -3.67 -7.18
C HIS A 145 -1.91 -4.28 -8.18
N VAL A 146 -1.52 -4.38 -9.44
CA VAL A 146 -2.29 -5.05 -10.48
C VAL A 146 -2.20 -6.57 -10.32
N LEU A 147 -3.21 -7.28 -10.80
CA LEU A 147 -3.11 -8.72 -10.99
C LEU A 147 -2.01 -9.02 -12.01
N GLU A 148 -1.09 -9.91 -11.65
CA GLU A 148 -0.02 -10.34 -12.56
C GLU A 148 -0.53 -11.46 -13.47
N ASP A 149 -0.76 -11.14 -14.73
CA ASP A 149 -1.28 -12.04 -15.75
C ASP A 149 -0.26 -12.34 -16.87
N SER A 150 1.00 -11.88 -16.73
CA SER A 150 2.03 -12.02 -17.77
C SER A 150 2.29 -13.48 -18.13
N GLU A 151 2.40 -14.36 -17.15
CA GLU A 151 2.59 -15.81 -17.36
C GLU A 151 1.45 -16.41 -18.18
N ARG A 152 0.20 -16.08 -17.83
CA ARG A 152 -0.98 -16.54 -18.57
C ARG A 152 -1.01 -16.04 -20.01
N ALA A 153 -0.55 -14.81 -20.25
CA ALA A 153 -0.44 -14.26 -21.60
C ALA A 153 0.66 -14.98 -22.39
N ILE A 154 1.81 -15.23 -21.78
CA ILE A 154 2.92 -15.97 -22.42
C ILE A 154 2.48 -17.40 -22.78
N ASP A 155 1.80 -18.08 -21.87
CA ASP A 155 1.28 -19.41 -22.13
C ASP A 155 0.27 -19.40 -23.29
N ALA A 156 -0.62 -18.41 -23.34
CA ALA A 156 -1.59 -18.29 -24.44
C ALA A 156 -0.93 -17.98 -25.80
N PHE A 157 0.17 -17.20 -25.81
CA PHE A 157 0.95 -16.95 -27.04
C PHE A 157 1.74 -18.18 -27.52
N SER A 158 2.12 -19.05 -26.59
CA SER A 158 2.93 -20.24 -26.87
C SER A 158 2.08 -21.44 -27.29
N ASP A 159 0.77 -21.38 -27.12
CA ASP A 159 -0.18 -22.47 -27.45
C ASP A 159 -0.49 -22.49 -28.95
N PRO A 160 -0.06 -23.51 -29.72
CA PRO A 160 -0.26 -23.57 -31.16
C PRO A 160 -1.75 -23.76 -31.56
N ASP A 161 -2.59 -24.23 -30.63
CA ASP A 161 -4.01 -24.45 -30.87
C ASP A 161 -4.88 -23.22 -30.54
N ARG A 162 -4.24 -22.09 -30.16
CA ARG A 162 -4.92 -20.84 -29.83
C ARG A 162 -4.54 -19.69 -30.75
N ILE A 163 -5.52 -18.90 -31.13
CA ILE A 163 -5.30 -17.62 -31.79
C ILE A 163 -5.50 -16.52 -30.75
N THR A 164 -4.41 -15.84 -30.38
CA THR A 164 -4.48 -14.73 -29.43
C THR A 164 -4.66 -13.42 -30.17
N ILE A 165 -5.71 -12.69 -29.81
CA ILE A 165 -6.05 -11.38 -30.36
C ILE A 165 -5.91 -10.34 -29.27
N VAL A 166 -5.11 -9.30 -29.51
CA VAL A 166 -4.96 -8.15 -28.62
C VAL A 166 -5.82 -7.01 -29.14
N GLN A 167 -6.73 -6.54 -28.31
CA GLN A 167 -7.55 -5.37 -28.59
C GLN A 167 -7.16 -4.23 -27.62
N ILE A 168 -6.79 -3.10 -28.18
CA ILE A 168 -6.45 -1.89 -27.41
C ILE A 168 -7.54 -0.87 -27.71
N ALA A 169 -8.15 -0.33 -26.65
CA ALA A 169 -9.10 0.77 -26.80
C ALA A 169 -8.35 2.05 -27.18
N PRO A 170 -8.91 2.92 -28.05
CA PRO A 170 -8.29 4.18 -28.44
C PRO A 170 -8.23 5.19 -27.30
#